data_a1d8c332f19ebc69270fecaf5a4fc5ee
#
_entry.id   a1d8c332f19ebc69270fecaf5a4fc5ee
#
_cell.length_a   1.000
_cell.length_b   1.000
_cell.length_c   1.000
_cell.angle_alpha   90.00
_cell.angle_beta   90.00
_cell.angle_gamma   90.00
#
_symmetry.space_group_name_H-M   'P 1'
#
loop_
_entity.id
_entity.type
_entity.pdbx_description
1 polymer ?
#
loop_
_entity_poly.entity_id
_entity_poly.type
_entity_poly.pdbx_seq_one_letter_code
_entity_poly.pdbx_strand_id
1 'polypeptide(L)'
;MNNFLDNINSLYYFQSELLICLGILLLLIFSVYENAAYRAFNITISILSLSLIATFYLIFDQTLDSGFKFLFLGSIVIDFYSNFFKVIFLFSVLLIVLLSYNNSEVKKEDWSEYYCLILISTLGMFLMASSLNLLMIYIAIEMVSIPSYMLAGFNHDDKSSNEASMKYVLYGSFASGLMLFGMSWLYGQAGSLYLNDIGMYMMNSNQFEFTALISFILLLAGFGYKISSAPFHYWVPDVYQGAPAPVTAFFAVAPKLAGFALLIRFLYTTMAQLNLSTLAIESIYVDWNLILAVLSAFTMTIGNILAIRQEDVKRVLAYSSISHAGFIMMGFAVISFEAVSHMLFYMVIYSFMTIGAFGVLIALQDKYSIKSIEEWNGIGYVHPMICALMVLNLLSLAGLPPTSGFVAKFYILASIIESKTFYWLAIVAIINTVIALYYYFNIAKSMFLETDFKKKYESLDKIPVYIISIASIQGIIFYFYWAPLYNVIQRLFS
;
A
#
# COMPACT_ATOMS: atom_id res chain seq x y z
N MET A 1 26.01 -5.27 22.75
CA MET A 1 25.31 -4.90 24.01
C MET A 1 24.04 -4.19 23.64
N ASN A 2 22.91 -4.65 24.12
CA ASN A 2 21.58 -4.29 23.64
C ASN A 2 21.28 -2.81 23.90
N ASN A 3 21.10 -2.03 22.82
CA ASN A 3 20.61 -0.64 22.88
C ASN A 3 19.07 -0.64 23.16
N PHE A 4 18.62 -1.47 24.10
CA PHE A 4 17.24 -1.42 24.55
C PHE A 4 17.03 -0.17 25.40
N LEU A 5 16.19 0.71 24.92
CA LEU A 5 15.71 1.83 25.71
C LEU A 5 14.72 1.31 26.76
N ASP A 6 14.76 1.86 27.96
CA ASP A 6 13.68 1.64 28.91
C ASP A 6 12.35 2.20 28.36
N ASN A 7 11.23 1.80 28.94
CA ASN A 7 9.93 2.16 28.42
C ASN A 7 9.67 3.69 28.37
N ILE A 8 10.29 4.45 29.25
CA ILE A 8 10.11 5.91 29.31
C ILE A 8 10.88 6.56 28.15
N ASN A 9 12.13 6.19 27.95
CA ASN A 9 12.93 6.69 26.82
C ASN A 9 12.39 6.22 25.46
N SER A 10 11.72 5.06 25.43
CA SER A 10 11.02 4.58 24.22
C SER A 10 9.91 5.54 23.79
N LEU A 11 9.20 6.20 24.72
CA LEU A 11 8.13 7.15 24.38
C LEU A 11 8.63 8.38 23.62
N TYR A 12 9.88 8.79 23.83
CA TYR A 12 10.48 9.91 23.09
C TYR A 12 10.55 9.62 21.58
N TYR A 13 10.92 8.41 21.18
CA TYR A 13 11.00 8.02 19.77
C TYR A 13 9.66 7.56 19.19
N PHE A 14 8.62 7.44 20.02
CA PHE A 14 7.26 7.02 19.65
C PHE A 14 6.30 8.20 19.48
N GLN A 15 6.82 9.43 19.22
CA GLN A 15 6.04 10.67 19.17
C GLN A 15 4.98 10.67 18.08
N SER A 16 5.30 10.16 16.89
CA SER A 16 4.36 10.13 15.75
C SER A 16 3.16 9.24 16.04
N GLU A 17 3.36 8.09 16.67
CA GLU A 17 2.32 7.16 17.10
C GLU A 17 1.47 7.75 18.23
N LEU A 18 2.10 8.41 19.21
CA LEU A 18 1.40 9.07 20.31
C LEU A 18 0.49 10.19 19.82
N LEU A 19 0.92 10.96 18.81
CA LEU A 19 0.07 11.99 18.19
C LEU A 19 -1.15 11.37 17.50
N ILE A 20 -0.98 10.26 16.79
CA ILE A 20 -2.13 9.55 16.20
C ILE A 20 -3.07 9.01 17.28
N CYS A 21 -2.55 8.42 18.37
CA CYS A 21 -3.35 7.99 19.52
C CYS A 21 -4.14 9.15 20.14
N LEU A 22 -3.49 10.31 20.32
CA LEU A 22 -4.16 11.53 20.80
C LEU A 22 -5.28 11.96 19.85
N GLY A 23 -5.04 11.90 18.54
CA GLY A 23 -6.05 12.20 17.52
C GLY A 23 -7.27 11.29 17.64
N ILE A 24 -7.06 9.98 17.79
CA ILE A 24 -8.13 9.00 17.99
C ILE A 24 -8.96 9.35 19.25
N LEU A 25 -8.29 9.62 20.38
CA LEU A 25 -8.97 10.00 21.62
C LEU A 25 -9.77 11.30 21.48
N LEU A 26 -9.20 12.32 20.82
CA LEU A 26 -9.89 13.58 20.56
C LEU A 26 -11.13 13.35 19.68
N LEU A 27 -11.03 12.56 18.61
CA LEU A 27 -12.17 12.25 17.75
C LEU A 27 -13.29 11.54 18.51
N LEU A 28 -12.97 10.57 19.37
CA LEU A 28 -13.95 9.87 20.21
C LEU A 28 -14.64 10.81 21.20
N ILE A 29 -13.90 11.73 21.83
CA ILE A 29 -14.48 12.72 22.76
C ILE A 29 -15.39 13.69 21.99
N PHE A 30 -14.96 14.18 20.85
CA PHE A 30 -15.71 15.17 20.08
C PHE A 30 -16.88 14.57 19.28
N SER A 31 -16.93 13.26 19.06
CA SER A 31 -18.06 12.60 18.38
C SER A 31 -19.39 12.77 19.13
N VAL A 32 -19.34 12.99 20.45
CA VAL A 32 -20.52 13.15 21.30
C VAL A 32 -21.19 14.52 21.13
N TYR A 33 -20.49 15.51 20.56
CA TYR A 33 -20.98 16.89 20.45
C TYR A 33 -21.65 17.15 19.11
N GLU A 34 -22.74 17.92 19.12
CA GLU A 34 -23.40 18.40 17.88
C GLU A 34 -22.43 19.23 17.00
N ASN A 35 -22.57 19.14 15.69
CA ASN A 35 -21.70 19.77 14.71
C ASN A 35 -20.22 19.28 14.73
N ALA A 36 -19.99 18.02 15.09
CA ALA A 36 -18.65 17.43 15.17
C ALA A 36 -17.94 17.30 13.81
N ALA A 37 -18.65 17.24 12.68
CA ALA A 37 -18.11 16.91 11.36
C ALA A 37 -16.88 17.74 10.95
N TYR A 38 -17.02 19.05 10.86
CA TYR A 38 -15.91 19.93 10.47
C TYR A 38 -14.79 19.96 11.51
N ARG A 39 -15.11 19.77 12.80
CA ARG A 39 -14.10 19.64 13.85
C ARG A 39 -13.32 18.36 13.69
N ALA A 40 -13.99 17.23 13.40
CA ALA A 40 -13.35 15.95 13.17
C ALA A 40 -12.38 16.02 11.98
N PHE A 41 -12.78 16.62 10.87
CA PHE A 41 -11.91 16.86 9.72
C PHE A 41 -10.67 17.68 10.09
N ASN A 42 -10.88 18.83 10.77
CA ASN A 42 -9.77 19.71 11.15
C ASN A 42 -8.80 19.04 12.14
N ILE A 43 -9.34 18.31 13.14
CA ILE A 43 -8.52 17.53 14.09
C ILE A 43 -7.67 16.52 13.33
N THR A 44 -8.28 15.76 12.42
CA THR A 44 -7.58 14.73 11.65
C THR A 44 -6.43 15.33 10.83
N ILE A 45 -6.68 16.41 10.09
CA ILE A 45 -5.63 17.08 9.32
C ILE A 45 -4.52 17.62 10.23
N SER A 46 -4.89 18.25 11.34
CA SER A 46 -3.92 18.80 12.29
C SER A 46 -3.03 17.69 12.87
N ILE A 47 -3.62 16.57 13.29
CA ILE A 47 -2.88 15.43 13.85
C ILE A 47 -1.98 14.78 12.81
N LEU A 48 -2.45 14.55 11.59
CA LEU A 48 -1.63 14.00 10.51
C LEU A 48 -0.46 14.94 10.16
N SER A 49 -0.70 16.24 10.12
CA SER A 49 0.35 17.23 9.84
C SER A 49 1.39 17.32 10.97
N LEU A 50 0.94 17.32 12.23
CA LEU A 50 1.83 17.30 13.39
C LEU A 50 2.64 15.99 13.45
N SER A 51 2.01 14.85 13.20
CA SER A 51 2.70 13.56 13.14
C SER A 51 3.74 13.52 12.01
N LEU A 52 3.46 14.15 10.87
CA LEU A 52 4.43 14.30 9.78
C LEU A 52 5.63 15.14 10.18
N ILE A 53 5.41 16.28 10.87
CA ILE A 53 6.48 17.13 11.39
C ILE A 53 7.31 16.37 12.43
N ALA A 54 6.67 15.64 13.35
CA ALA A 54 7.36 14.81 14.34
C ALA A 54 8.21 13.73 13.68
N THR A 55 7.72 13.09 12.61
CA THR A 55 8.48 12.08 11.87
C THR A 55 9.70 12.70 11.18
N PHE A 56 9.58 13.88 10.56
CA PHE A 56 10.73 14.58 9.99
C PHE A 56 11.75 15.00 11.07
N TYR A 57 11.28 15.42 12.24
CA TYR A 57 12.16 15.71 13.37
C TYR A 57 12.96 14.47 13.78
N LEU A 58 12.32 13.31 13.90
CA LEU A 58 12.99 12.03 14.21
C LEU A 58 13.99 11.62 13.13
N ILE A 59 13.69 11.82 11.85
CA ILE A 59 14.64 11.58 10.75
C ILE A 59 15.87 12.47 10.90
N PHE A 60 15.67 13.75 11.22
CA PHE A 60 16.77 14.69 11.44
C PHE A 60 17.61 14.31 12.66
N ASP A 61 16.99 13.93 13.78
CA ASP A 61 17.67 13.46 15.00
C ASP A 61 18.52 12.20 14.70
N GLN A 62 17.99 11.25 13.94
CA GLN A 62 18.72 10.06 13.51
C GLN A 62 19.92 10.34 12.61
N THR A 63 19.92 11.43 11.83
CA THR A 63 21.08 11.81 11.02
C THR A 63 22.23 12.31 11.87
N LEU A 64 21.96 12.81 13.08
CA LEU A 64 22.95 13.28 14.04
C LEU A 64 23.49 12.16 14.94
N ASP A 65 22.62 11.21 15.30
CA ASP A 65 22.92 10.12 16.25
C ASP A 65 22.69 8.77 15.53
N SER A 66 23.58 8.45 14.58
CA SER A 66 23.47 7.28 13.70
C SER A 66 23.25 5.98 14.46
N GLY A 67 22.00 5.53 14.60
CA GLY A 67 21.71 4.25 15.25
C GLY A 67 20.25 3.82 15.19
N PHE A 68 20.08 2.51 15.06
CA PHE A 68 18.79 1.86 15.29
C PHE A 68 18.40 2.01 16.77
N LYS A 69 17.16 2.43 17.04
CA LYS A 69 16.61 2.50 18.40
C LYS A 69 15.59 1.37 18.57
N PHE A 70 15.89 0.43 19.45
CA PHE A 70 14.99 -0.65 19.79
C PHE A 70 14.09 -0.23 20.95
N LEU A 71 12.77 -0.21 20.70
CA LEU A 71 11.76 0.22 21.65
C LEU A 71 11.01 -1.00 22.23
N PHE A 72 10.48 -0.82 23.43
CA PHE A 72 9.61 -1.80 24.09
C PHE A 72 10.19 -3.23 24.05
N LEU A 73 11.37 -3.38 24.68
CA LEU A 73 12.12 -4.65 24.75
C LEU A 73 12.51 -5.21 23.36
N GLY A 74 12.65 -4.36 22.34
CA GLY A 74 13.03 -4.79 20.99
C GLY A 74 11.88 -5.29 20.12
N SER A 75 10.63 -5.11 20.55
CA SER A 75 9.47 -5.49 19.75
C SER A 75 9.28 -4.57 18.53
N ILE A 76 9.75 -3.31 18.62
CA ILE A 76 9.63 -2.28 17.61
C ILE A 76 11.02 -1.66 17.39
N VAL A 77 11.34 -1.30 16.15
CA VAL A 77 12.53 -0.56 15.78
C VAL A 77 12.17 0.77 15.12
N ILE A 78 12.82 1.83 15.54
CA ILE A 78 12.80 3.11 14.84
C ILE A 78 14.11 3.28 14.12
N ASP A 79 14.05 3.25 12.82
CA ASP A 79 15.15 3.38 11.87
C ASP A 79 14.72 4.26 10.69
N PHE A 80 15.66 4.60 9.81
CA PHE A 80 15.34 5.36 8.60
C PHE A 80 14.27 4.71 7.75
N TYR A 81 14.28 3.38 7.66
CA TYR A 81 13.29 2.61 6.93
C TYR A 81 11.87 2.81 7.48
N SER A 82 11.66 2.63 8.79
CA SER A 82 10.34 2.81 9.41
C SER A 82 9.85 4.24 9.26
N ASN A 83 10.73 5.23 9.47
CA ASN A 83 10.38 6.65 9.35
C ASN A 83 10.08 7.06 7.89
N PHE A 84 10.81 6.51 6.91
CA PHE A 84 10.50 6.72 5.49
C PHE A 84 9.08 6.25 5.15
N PHE A 85 8.70 5.05 5.59
CA PHE A 85 7.35 4.56 5.36
C PHE A 85 6.29 5.36 6.11
N LYS A 86 6.54 5.80 7.34
CA LYS A 86 5.64 6.69 8.07
C LYS A 86 5.36 7.99 7.30
N VAL A 87 6.38 8.59 6.69
CA VAL A 87 6.21 9.78 5.84
C VAL A 87 5.29 9.47 4.65
N ILE A 88 5.51 8.35 3.95
CA ILE A 88 4.67 7.95 2.79
C ILE A 88 3.23 7.71 3.23
N PHE A 89 3.02 7.01 4.35
CA PHE A 89 1.68 6.73 4.87
C PHE A 89 0.96 8.01 5.27
N LEU A 90 1.62 8.88 6.05
CA LEU A 90 1.04 10.16 6.48
C LEU A 90 0.68 11.04 5.29
N PHE A 91 1.57 11.15 4.32
CA PHE A 91 1.33 11.94 3.13
C PHE A 91 0.17 11.38 2.30
N SER A 92 0.14 10.06 2.07
CA SER A 92 -0.93 9.39 1.34
C SER A 92 -2.28 9.52 2.04
N VAL A 93 -2.32 9.29 3.36
CA VAL A 93 -3.54 9.40 4.17
C VAL A 93 -4.03 10.83 4.20
N LEU A 94 -3.15 11.83 4.35
CA LEU A 94 -3.50 13.25 4.34
C LEU A 94 -4.16 13.64 3.02
N LEU A 95 -3.60 13.23 1.87
CA LEU A 95 -4.21 13.51 0.56
C LEU A 95 -5.59 12.84 0.43
N ILE A 96 -5.74 11.61 0.91
CA ILE A 96 -7.01 10.87 0.85
C ILE A 96 -8.06 11.50 1.77
N VAL A 97 -7.69 11.93 2.99
CA VAL A 97 -8.56 12.66 3.90
C VAL A 97 -9.04 13.98 3.26
N LEU A 98 -8.15 14.69 2.58
CA LEU A 98 -8.52 15.89 1.84
C LEU A 98 -9.45 15.59 0.64
N LEU A 99 -9.27 14.46 -0.06
CA LEU A 99 -10.16 14.02 -1.15
C LEU A 99 -11.53 13.58 -0.63
N SER A 100 -11.63 13.10 0.61
CA SER A 100 -12.90 12.71 1.23
C SER A 100 -13.75 13.90 1.70
N TYR A 101 -13.19 15.12 1.70
CA TYR A 101 -13.91 16.31 2.15
C TYR A 101 -15.16 16.57 1.30
N ASN A 102 -16.31 16.68 1.95
CA ASN A 102 -17.63 16.87 1.34
C ASN A 102 -18.05 15.79 0.31
N ASN A 103 -17.45 14.61 0.34
CA ASN A 103 -17.88 13.52 -0.52
C ASN A 103 -19.27 13.00 -0.10
N SER A 104 -20.16 12.80 -1.07
CA SER A 104 -21.55 12.42 -0.84
C SER A 104 -21.73 10.98 -0.32
N GLU A 105 -20.76 10.10 -0.55
CA GLU A 105 -20.81 8.70 -0.09
C GLU A 105 -20.50 8.57 1.42
N VAL A 106 -19.95 9.62 2.05
CA VAL A 106 -19.63 9.66 3.49
C VAL A 106 -20.48 10.73 4.16
N LYS A 107 -21.52 10.31 4.91
CA LYS A 107 -22.43 11.22 5.59
C LYS A 107 -21.67 12.06 6.61
N LYS A 108 -22.00 13.37 6.69
CA LYS A 108 -21.33 14.29 7.62
C LYS A 108 -21.49 13.90 9.09
N GLU A 109 -22.61 13.29 9.43
CA GLU A 109 -22.89 12.82 10.80
C GLU A 109 -21.86 11.80 11.27
N ASP A 110 -21.33 10.98 10.36
CA ASP A 110 -20.45 9.85 10.65
C ASP A 110 -18.94 10.21 10.46
N TRP A 111 -18.60 11.48 10.18
CA TRP A 111 -17.21 11.88 9.91
C TRP A 111 -16.26 11.59 11.07
N SER A 112 -16.70 11.70 12.30
CA SER A 112 -15.87 11.41 13.48
C SER A 112 -15.45 9.93 13.51
N GLU A 113 -16.38 9.03 13.25
CA GLU A 113 -16.12 7.58 13.18
C GLU A 113 -15.25 7.22 11.96
N TYR A 114 -15.58 7.80 10.80
CA TYR A 114 -14.82 7.62 9.57
C TYR A 114 -13.34 7.97 9.74
N TYR A 115 -13.03 9.16 10.26
CA TYR A 115 -11.66 9.59 10.47
C TYR A 115 -10.98 8.85 11.61
N CYS A 116 -11.70 8.44 12.63
CA CYS A 116 -11.19 7.61 13.71
C CYS A 116 -10.68 6.26 13.15
N LEU A 117 -11.46 5.58 12.31
CA LEU A 117 -11.06 4.32 11.67
C LEU A 117 -9.83 4.49 10.76
N ILE A 118 -9.73 5.60 10.03
CA ILE A 118 -8.54 5.93 9.23
C ILE A 118 -7.32 6.12 10.12
N LEU A 119 -7.42 6.85 11.25
CA LEU A 119 -6.30 7.05 12.16
C LEU A 119 -5.86 5.75 12.85
N ILE A 120 -6.80 4.87 13.26
CA ILE A 120 -6.47 3.55 13.82
C ILE A 120 -5.71 2.72 12.78
N SER A 121 -6.18 2.69 11.53
CA SER A 121 -5.46 2.01 10.45
C SER A 121 -4.08 2.62 10.22
N THR A 122 -3.94 3.95 10.31
CA THR A 122 -2.66 4.64 10.15
C THR A 122 -1.66 4.24 11.23
N LEU A 123 -2.10 4.14 12.48
CA LEU A 123 -1.29 3.62 13.59
C LEU A 123 -0.85 2.19 13.34
N GLY A 124 -1.77 1.32 12.89
CA GLY A 124 -1.43 -0.05 12.52
C GLY A 124 -0.37 -0.12 11.40
N MET A 125 -0.44 0.75 10.38
CA MET A 125 0.55 0.84 9.32
C MET A 125 1.94 1.25 9.84
N PHE A 126 2.03 2.18 10.80
CA PHE A 126 3.29 2.53 11.45
C PHE A 126 3.91 1.33 12.15
N LEU A 127 3.10 0.60 12.91
CA LEU A 127 3.54 -0.61 13.58
C LEU A 127 3.98 -1.70 12.58
N MET A 128 3.29 -1.88 11.45
CA MET A 128 3.70 -2.82 10.41
C MET A 128 5.10 -2.52 9.86
N ALA A 129 5.44 -1.25 9.65
CA ALA A 129 6.75 -0.84 9.13
C ALA A 129 7.88 -0.99 10.16
N SER A 130 7.57 -1.02 11.46
CA SER A 130 8.57 -1.00 12.55
C SER A 130 8.66 -2.27 13.38
N SER A 131 7.78 -3.27 13.17
CA SER A 131 7.71 -4.48 13.98
C SER A 131 8.87 -5.45 13.72
N LEU A 132 9.46 -5.98 14.80
CA LEU A 132 10.49 -7.04 14.79
C LEU A 132 10.07 -8.31 15.52
N ASN A 133 8.82 -8.40 15.93
CA ASN A 133 8.28 -9.50 16.70
C ASN A 133 7.00 -10.04 16.04
N LEU A 134 6.85 -11.36 15.93
CA LEU A 134 5.69 -11.99 15.25
C LEU A 134 4.35 -11.57 15.86
N LEU A 135 4.28 -11.45 17.19
CA LEU A 135 3.04 -11.01 17.86
C LEU A 135 2.72 -9.55 17.50
N MET A 136 3.73 -8.67 17.50
CA MET A 136 3.54 -7.28 17.08
C MET A 136 3.12 -7.18 15.62
N ILE A 137 3.68 -8.00 14.73
CA ILE A 137 3.29 -8.09 13.32
C ILE A 137 1.80 -8.45 13.20
N TYR A 138 1.37 -9.48 13.94
CA TYR A 138 -0.03 -9.90 13.93
C TYR A 138 -0.97 -8.78 14.39
N ILE A 139 -0.67 -8.17 15.55
CA ILE A 139 -1.45 -7.06 16.09
C ILE A 139 -1.51 -5.87 15.10
N ALA A 140 -0.36 -5.51 14.51
CA ALA A 140 -0.28 -4.42 13.54
C ALA A 140 -1.15 -4.67 12.29
N ILE A 141 -1.13 -5.90 11.76
CA ILE A 141 -1.99 -6.30 10.63
C ILE A 141 -3.47 -6.20 11.00
N GLU A 142 -3.87 -6.69 12.19
CA GLU A 142 -5.28 -6.63 12.62
C GLU A 142 -5.73 -5.20 12.91
N MET A 143 -4.84 -4.34 13.45
CA MET A 143 -5.13 -2.91 13.62
C MET A 143 -5.38 -2.18 12.29
N VAL A 144 -4.87 -2.67 11.17
CA VAL A 144 -5.21 -2.15 9.84
C VAL A 144 -6.44 -2.86 9.29
N SER A 145 -6.60 -4.15 9.52
CA SER A 145 -7.64 -4.99 8.90
C SER A 145 -9.03 -4.71 9.45
N ILE A 146 -9.20 -4.70 10.76
CA ILE A 146 -10.51 -4.53 11.41
C ILE A 146 -11.15 -3.18 11.05
N PRO A 147 -10.45 -2.02 11.18
CA PRO A 147 -11.00 -0.75 10.71
C PRO A 147 -11.27 -0.73 9.20
N SER A 148 -10.44 -1.42 8.40
CA SER A 148 -10.65 -1.50 6.95
C SER A 148 -11.94 -2.26 6.61
N TYR A 149 -12.29 -3.30 7.36
CA TYR A 149 -13.56 -4.02 7.18
C TYR A 149 -14.76 -3.11 7.45
N MET A 150 -14.69 -2.30 8.51
CA MET A 150 -15.72 -1.31 8.85
C MET A 150 -15.81 -0.20 7.79
N LEU A 151 -14.67 0.30 7.33
CA LEU A 151 -14.62 1.31 6.28
C LEU A 151 -15.21 0.81 4.94
N ALA A 152 -15.00 -0.46 4.59
CA ALA A 152 -15.57 -1.04 3.37
C ALA A 152 -17.10 -1.03 3.39
N GLY A 153 -17.72 -1.29 4.56
CA GLY A 153 -19.16 -1.26 4.78
C GLY A 153 -19.68 0.07 5.33
N PHE A 154 -18.94 1.15 5.18
CA PHE A 154 -19.27 2.42 5.86
C PHE A 154 -20.60 3.02 5.40
N ASN A 155 -20.99 2.84 4.15
CA ASN A 155 -22.32 3.20 3.67
C ASN A 155 -23.32 2.06 3.95
N HIS A 156 -23.89 2.07 5.17
CA HIS A 156 -24.81 1.02 5.64
C HIS A 156 -26.10 0.89 4.81
N ASP A 157 -26.52 1.95 4.13
CA ASP A 157 -27.74 1.95 3.30
C ASP A 157 -27.50 1.29 1.94
N ASP A 158 -26.26 1.13 1.51
CA ASP A 158 -25.91 0.50 0.24
C ASP A 158 -25.62 -1.01 0.40
N LYS A 159 -26.42 -1.84 -0.28
CA LYS A 159 -26.24 -3.29 -0.27
C LYS A 159 -24.85 -3.71 -0.81
N SER A 160 -24.30 -2.97 -1.78
CA SER A 160 -22.99 -3.26 -2.35
C SER A 160 -21.87 -3.02 -1.35
N SER A 161 -21.99 -1.98 -0.51
CA SER A 161 -21.06 -1.68 0.58
C SER A 161 -21.09 -2.76 1.67
N ASN A 162 -22.28 -3.20 2.06
CA ASN A 162 -22.45 -4.29 3.03
C ASN A 162 -21.89 -5.62 2.52
N GLU A 163 -22.10 -5.96 1.25
CA GLU A 163 -21.54 -7.15 0.61
C GLU A 163 -20.01 -7.07 0.54
N ALA A 164 -19.45 -5.89 0.21
CA ALA A 164 -18.02 -5.64 0.18
C ALA A 164 -17.38 -5.88 1.55
N SER A 165 -17.96 -5.33 2.61
CA SER A 165 -17.50 -5.55 4.00
C SER A 165 -17.52 -7.03 4.38
N MET A 166 -18.64 -7.71 4.10
CA MET A 166 -18.79 -9.14 4.41
C MET A 166 -17.72 -10.00 3.72
N LYS A 167 -17.52 -9.79 2.40
CA LYS A 167 -16.47 -10.49 1.65
C LYS A 167 -15.07 -10.16 2.21
N TYR A 168 -14.83 -8.88 2.55
CA TYR A 168 -13.54 -8.46 3.08
C TYR A 168 -13.22 -9.14 4.42
N VAL A 169 -14.20 -9.19 5.34
CA VAL A 169 -14.07 -9.90 6.64
C VAL A 169 -13.83 -11.38 6.43
N LEU A 170 -14.63 -12.06 5.60
CA LEU A 170 -14.51 -13.51 5.41
C LEU A 170 -13.15 -13.92 4.84
N TYR A 171 -12.70 -13.28 3.76
CA TYR A 171 -11.39 -13.57 3.18
C TYR A 171 -10.25 -13.16 4.11
N GLY A 172 -10.40 -12.02 4.81
CA GLY A 172 -9.40 -11.51 5.73
C GLY A 172 -9.22 -12.41 6.94
N SER A 173 -10.28 -12.81 7.61
CA SER A 173 -10.23 -13.70 8.78
C SER A 173 -9.62 -15.06 8.43
N PHE A 174 -9.92 -15.59 7.24
CA PHE A 174 -9.29 -16.82 6.76
C PHE A 174 -7.78 -16.66 6.55
N ALA A 175 -7.36 -15.57 5.89
CA ALA A 175 -5.95 -15.29 5.65
C ALA A 175 -5.18 -15.04 6.96
N SER A 176 -5.77 -14.29 7.90
CA SER A 176 -5.20 -14.04 9.24
C SER A 176 -5.08 -15.33 10.05
N GLY A 177 -6.07 -16.23 9.97
CA GLY A 177 -6.03 -17.54 10.63
C GLY A 177 -4.88 -18.41 10.11
N LEU A 178 -4.69 -18.49 8.78
CA LEU A 178 -3.57 -19.20 8.17
C LEU A 178 -2.23 -18.61 8.60
N MET A 179 -2.11 -17.28 8.58
CA MET A 179 -0.90 -16.58 9.00
C MET A 179 -0.57 -16.85 10.47
N LEU A 180 -1.54 -16.75 11.37
CA LEU A 180 -1.35 -17.00 12.79
C LEU A 180 -0.90 -18.44 13.05
N PHE A 181 -1.45 -19.40 12.32
CA PHE A 181 -1.04 -20.80 12.40
C PHE A 181 0.41 -20.99 11.93
N GLY A 182 0.81 -20.34 10.83
CA GLY A 182 2.19 -20.31 10.37
C GLY A 182 3.16 -19.67 11.38
N MET A 183 2.76 -18.55 12.02
CA MET A 183 3.53 -17.91 13.09
C MET A 183 3.71 -18.83 14.30
N SER A 184 2.66 -19.55 14.70
CA SER A 184 2.69 -20.51 15.80
C SER A 184 3.72 -21.64 15.55
N TRP A 185 3.79 -22.14 14.32
CA TRP A 185 4.77 -23.17 13.96
C TRP A 185 6.20 -22.64 13.95
N LEU A 186 6.44 -21.43 13.41
CA LEU A 186 7.76 -20.80 13.48
C LEU A 186 8.20 -20.59 14.93
N TYR A 187 7.29 -20.12 15.78
CA TYR A 187 7.58 -19.97 17.21
C TYR A 187 7.91 -21.32 17.87
N GLY A 188 7.14 -22.36 17.57
CA GLY A 188 7.38 -23.70 18.10
C GLY A 188 8.74 -24.27 17.75
N GLN A 189 9.28 -23.92 16.58
CA GLN A 189 10.60 -24.35 16.12
C GLN A 189 11.74 -23.48 16.67
N ALA A 190 11.60 -22.16 16.57
CA ALA A 190 12.66 -21.23 16.97
C ALA A 190 12.70 -20.96 18.48
N GLY A 191 11.63 -21.25 19.23
CA GLY A 191 11.51 -20.92 20.65
C GLY A 191 11.45 -19.41 20.96
N SER A 192 11.39 -18.56 19.93
CA SER A 192 11.37 -17.10 20.07
C SER A 192 10.38 -16.47 19.09
N LEU A 193 9.80 -15.33 19.49
CA LEU A 193 8.93 -14.52 18.63
C LEU A 193 9.72 -13.46 17.84
N TYR A 194 10.98 -13.22 18.16
CA TYR A 194 11.79 -12.18 17.51
C TYR A 194 12.33 -12.66 16.16
N LEU A 195 12.20 -11.81 15.13
CA LEU A 195 12.61 -12.14 13.76
C LEU A 195 14.10 -12.50 13.65
N ASN A 196 14.97 -11.82 14.41
CA ASN A 196 16.40 -12.10 14.43
C ASN A 196 16.71 -13.49 14.95
N ASP A 197 16.03 -13.93 16.02
CA ASP A 197 16.24 -15.26 16.62
C ASP A 197 15.74 -16.35 15.68
N ILE A 198 14.61 -16.09 15.00
CA ILE A 198 14.08 -16.98 13.96
C ILE A 198 15.10 -17.13 12.81
N GLY A 199 15.68 -16.00 12.36
CA GLY A 199 16.72 -16.03 11.35
C GLY A 199 17.97 -16.80 11.79
N MET A 200 18.43 -16.61 13.02
CA MET A 200 19.56 -17.37 13.60
C MET A 200 19.26 -18.87 13.73
N TYR A 201 18.04 -19.24 14.14
CA TYR A 201 17.60 -20.62 14.17
C TYR A 201 17.70 -21.27 12.79
N MET A 202 17.22 -20.58 11.76
CA MET A 202 17.27 -21.05 10.38
C MET A 202 18.70 -21.25 9.86
N MET A 203 19.64 -20.38 10.26
CA MET A 203 21.06 -20.50 9.89
C MET A 203 21.73 -21.72 10.56
N ASN A 204 21.41 -21.97 11.82
CA ASN A 204 22.07 -22.99 12.64
C ASN A 204 21.46 -24.40 12.47
N SER A 205 20.22 -24.48 11.98
CA SER A 205 19.60 -25.74 11.64
C SER A 205 20.20 -26.27 10.34
N ASN A 206 21.00 -27.34 10.41
CA ASN A 206 21.54 -28.04 9.23
C ASN A 206 20.44 -28.65 8.33
N GLN A 207 19.20 -28.60 8.76
CA GLN A 207 18.02 -29.07 8.03
C GLN A 207 16.93 -28.02 8.15
N PHE A 208 16.61 -27.38 7.03
CA PHE A 208 15.39 -26.58 6.94
C PHE A 208 14.21 -27.57 6.96
N GLU A 209 13.59 -27.70 8.12
CA GLU A 209 12.52 -28.67 8.31
C GLU A 209 11.34 -28.34 7.37
N PHE A 210 10.69 -29.39 6.84
CA PHE A 210 9.49 -29.27 6.03
C PHE A 210 8.41 -28.42 6.70
N THR A 211 8.37 -28.46 8.04
CA THR A 211 7.50 -27.62 8.87
C THR A 211 7.80 -26.12 8.73
N ALA A 212 9.05 -25.70 8.61
CA ALA A 212 9.40 -24.30 8.38
C ALA A 212 8.93 -23.83 7.00
N LEU A 213 9.05 -24.65 5.96
CA LEU A 213 8.51 -24.37 4.64
C LEU A 213 7.00 -24.13 4.68
N ILE A 214 6.24 -25.02 5.32
CA ILE A 214 4.80 -24.85 5.47
C ILE A 214 4.48 -23.58 6.25
N SER A 215 5.21 -23.30 7.33
CA SER A 215 5.02 -22.07 8.12
C SER A 215 5.17 -20.83 7.27
N PHE A 216 6.20 -20.75 6.41
CA PHE A 216 6.39 -19.63 5.49
C PHE A 216 5.30 -19.51 4.44
N ILE A 217 4.84 -20.62 3.86
CA ILE A 217 3.72 -20.62 2.91
C ILE A 217 2.44 -20.06 3.57
N LEU A 218 2.18 -20.46 4.82
CA LEU A 218 1.04 -19.97 5.59
C LEU A 218 1.17 -18.48 5.94
N LEU A 219 2.38 -18.02 6.27
CA LEU A 219 2.66 -16.60 6.48
C LEU A 219 2.46 -15.79 5.19
N LEU A 220 2.95 -16.32 4.06
CA LEU A 220 2.77 -15.69 2.75
C LEU A 220 1.29 -15.57 2.37
N ALA A 221 0.40 -16.45 2.85
CA ALA A 221 -1.03 -16.30 2.64
C ALA A 221 -1.57 -15.01 3.28
N GLY A 222 -1.19 -14.69 4.52
CA GLY A 222 -1.58 -13.45 5.19
C GLY A 222 -0.95 -12.21 4.57
N PHE A 223 0.35 -12.24 4.32
CA PHE A 223 1.04 -11.13 3.65
C PHE A 223 0.51 -10.92 2.22
N GLY A 224 0.33 -12.01 1.47
CA GLY A 224 -0.20 -11.99 0.12
C GLY A 224 -1.61 -11.42 0.04
N TYR A 225 -2.48 -11.75 1.02
CA TYR A 225 -3.78 -11.14 1.17
C TYR A 225 -3.67 -9.61 1.34
N LYS A 226 -2.76 -9.14 2.21
CA LYS A 226 -2.59 -7.71 2.50
C LYS A 226 -2.06 -6.91 1.32
N ILE A 227 -1.11 -7.46 0.56
CA ILE A 227 -0.57 -6.83 -0.65
C ILE A 227 -1.40 -7.11 -1.91
N SER A 228 -2.46 -7.91 -1.78
CA SER A 228 -3.34 -8.31 -2.90
C SER A 228 -2.64 -9.17 -3.95
N SER A 229 -1.70 -10.03 -3.55
CA SER A 229 -1.04 -10.94 -4.48
C SER A 229 -1.92 -12.14 -4.83
N ALA A 230 -1.81 -12.65 -6.05
CA ALA A 230 -2.46 -13.90 -6.41
C ALA A 230 -1.75 -15.09 -5.71
N PRO A 231 -2.52 -16.08 -5.18
CA PRO A 231 -3.96 -16.28 -5.33
C PRO A 231 -4.86 -15.52 -4.33
N PHE A 232 -4.32 -14.76 -3.40
CA PHE A 232 -5.07 -14.13 -2.29
C PHE A 232 -5.73 -12.77 -2.66
N HIS A 233 -5.92 -12.47 -3.93
CA HIS A 233 -6.41 -11.20 -4.46
C HIS A 233 -7.93 -11.10 -4.64
N TYR A 234 -8.70 -12.19 -4.48
CA TYR A 234 -10.11 -12.28 -4.86
C TYR A 234 -11.04 -11.24 -4.21
N TRP A 235 -10.64 -10.74 -3.04
CA TRP A 235 -11.42 -9.73 -2.33
C TRP A 235 -11.38 -8.34 -2.99
N VAL A 236 -10.28 -8.02 -3.69
CA VAL A 236 -9.97 -6.65 -4.13
C VAL A 236 -11.01 -6.06 -5.07
N PRO A 237 -11.43 -6.74 -6.17
CA PRO A 237 -12.35 -6.15 -7.13
C PRO A 237 -13.73 -5.84 -6.52
N ASP A 238 -14.26 -6.76 -5.72
CA ASP A 238 -15.58 -6.63 -5.13
C ASP A 238 -15.60 -5.59 -4.00
N VAL A 239 -14.56 -5.58 -3.17
CA VAL A 239 -14.42 -4.59 -2.09
C VAL A 239 -14.21 -3.19 -2.65
N TYR A 240 -13.37 -3.03 -3.69
CA TYR A 240 -13.17 -1.70 -4.29
C TYR A 240 -14.41 -1.18 -4.99
N GLN A 241 -15.20 -2.05 -5.61
CA GLN A 241 -16.44 -1.65 -6.25
C GLN A 241 -17.49 -1.20 -5.23
N GLY A 242 -17.66 -1.97 -4.14
CA GLY A 242 -18.72 -1.72 -3.16
C GLY A 242 -18.39 -0.67 -2.10
N ALA A 243 -17.11 -0.48 -1.75
CA ALA A 243 -16.71 0.52 -0.77
C ALA A 243 -16.89 1.96 -1.30
N PRO A 244 -17.09 2.95 -0.42
CA PRO A 244 -17.08 4.36 -0.80
C PRO A 244 -15.78 4.73 -1.56
N ALA A 245 -15.87 5.60 -2.56
CA ALA A 245 -14.72 5.90 -3.43
C ALA A 245 -13.47 6.43 -2.68
N PRO A 246 -13.58 7.31 -1.65
CA PRO A 246 -12.43 7.69 -0.84
C PRO A 246 -11.81 6.53 -0.06
N VAL A 247 -12.63 5.59 0.44
CA VAL A 247 -12.17 4.38 1.11
C VAL A 247 -11.43 3.47 0.14
N THR A 248 -11.94 3.33 -1.09
CA THR A 248 -11.27 2.56 -2.15
C THR A 248 -9.89 3.13 -2.47
N ALA A 249 -9.75 4.46 -2.56
CA ALA A 249 -8.46 5.13 -2.72
C ALA A 249 -7.51 4.83 -1.56
N PHE A 250 -8.02 4.82 -0.32
CA PHE A 250 -7.25 4.45 0.87
C PHE A 250 -6.73 3.02 0.77
N PHE A 251 -7.59 2.04 0.46
CA PHE A 251 -7.19 0.63 0.33
C PHE A 251 -6.21 0.39 -0.80
N ALA A 252 -6.33 1.13 -1.90
CA ALA A 252 -5.44 1.00 -3.04
C ALA A 252 -4.00 1.41 -2.74
N VAL A 253 -3.79 2.33 -1.80
CA VAL A 253 -2.47 2.93 -1.54
C VAL A 253 -1.93 2.53 -0.17
N ALA A 254 -2.40 3.14 0.92
CA ALA A 254 -1.71 3.14 2.19
C ALA A 254 -1.60 1.74 2.84
N PRO A 255 -2.67 0.94 3.03
CA PRO A 255 -2.57 -0.39 3.61
C PRO A 255 -1.76 -1.37 2.75
N LYS A 256 -1.78 -1.20 1.42
CA LYS A 256 -1.00 -2.03 0.51
C LYS A 256 0.49 -1.75 0.64
N LEU A 257 0.89 -0.49 0.68
CA LEU A 257 2.27 -0.08 0.92
C LEU A 257 2.77 -0.56 2.29
N ALA A 258 1.92 -0.54 3.33
CA ALA A 258 2.24 -1.07 4.64
C ALA A 258 2.47 -2.60 4.60
N GLY A 259 1.68 -3.33 3.82
CA GLY A 259 1.89 -4.75 3.57
C GLY A 259 3.26 -5.04 2.93
N PHE A 260 3.65 -4.25 1.93
CA PHE A 260 4.99 -4.36 1.33
C PHE A 260 6.10 -3.98 2.31
N ALA A 261 5.93 -2.90 3.08
CA ALA A 261 6.89 -2.50 4.12
C ALA A 261 7.13 -3.63 5.12
N LEU A 262 6.06 -4.25 5.59
CA LEU A 262 6.15 -5.39 6.49
C LEU A 262 6.84 -6.60 5.85
N LEU A 263 6.48 -6.95 4.62
CA LEU A 263 7.06 -8.11 3.93
C LEU A 263 8.56 -7.90 3.65
N ILE A 264 8.97 -6.70 3.23
CA ILE A 264 10.39 -6.36 3.09
C ILE A 264 11.10 -6.52 4.42
N ARG A 265 10.59 -5.89 5.50
CA ARG A 265 11.17 -5.99 6.84
C ARG A 265 11.29 -7.44 7.30
N PHE A 266 10.23 -8.22 7.16
CA PHE A 266 10.20 -9.62 7.54
C PHE A 266 11.27 -10.42 6.78
N LEU A 267 11.29 -10.37 5.45
CA LEU A 267 12.23 -11.13 4.64
C LEU A 267 13.69 -10.71 4.91
N TYR A 268 13.96 -9.41 4.99
CA TYR A 268 15.33 -8.94 5.24
C TYR A 268 15.83 -9.25 6.65
N THR A 269 14.97 -9.18 7.66
CA THR A 269 15.40 -9.48 9.04
C THR A 269 15.60 -10.98 9.27
N THR A 270 14.73 -11.82 8.70
CA THR A 270 14.82 -13.28 8.89
C THR A 270 15.80 -13.94 7.94
N MET A 271 15.91 -13.45 6.69
CA MET A 271 16.67 -14.11 5.62
C MET A 271 17.99 -13.43 5.28
N ALA A 272 18.24 -12.18 5.68
CA ALA A 272 19.51 -11.51 5.40
C ALA A 272 20.71 -12.18 6.09
N GLN A 273 20.48 -12.91 7.14
CA GLN A 273 21.51 -13.73 7.81
C GLN A 273 21.77 -15.03 7.06
N LEU A 274 20.81 -15.51 6.26
CA LEU A 274 20.98 -16.63 5.37
C LEU A 274 21.62 -16.09 4.08
N ASN A 275 22.77 -16.64 3.67
CA ASN A 275 23.25 -16.45 2.30
C ASN A 275 22.17 -17.01 1.37
N LEU A 276 21.30 -16.12 0.90
CA LEU A 276 19.97 -16.38 0.30
C LEU A 276 19.96 -17.26 -0.94
N SER A 277 21.11 -17.70 -1.41
CA SER A 277 21.22 -18.49 -2.62
C SER A 277 20.89 -19.98 -2.46
N THR A 278 20.94 -20.54 -1.24
CA THR A 278 20.72 -22.00 -1.09
C THR A 278 20.30 -22.37 0.33
N LEU A 279 19.01 -22.38 0.63
CA LEU A 279 18.50 -23.22 1.71
C LEU A 279 18.46 -24.66 1.19
N ALA A 280 19.57 -25.37 1.38
CA ALA A 280 19.63 -26.78 1.06
C ALA A 280 18.98 -27.59 2.20
N ILE A 281 17.80 -28.09 1.96
CA ILE A 281 17.34 -29.32 2.60
C ILE A 281 18.08 -30.41 1.84
N GLU A 282 18.73 -31.38 2.52
CA GLU A 282 19.54 -32.46 1.92
C GLU A 282 18.86 -33.24 0.77
N SER A 283 17.55 -33.03 0.55
CA SER A 283 16.77 -33.65 -0.52
C SER A 283 15.86 -32.69 -1.32
N ILE A 284 15.61 -31.47 -0.87
CA ILE A 284 14.71 -30.53 -1.56
C ILE A 284 15.28 -29.10 -1.46
N TYR A 285 15.80 -28.62 -2.58
CA TYR A 285 16.20 -27.21 -2.72
C TYR A 285 14.93 -26.35 -2.86
N VAL A 286 14.63 -25.51 -1.88
CA VAL A 286 13.55 -24.51 -1.99
C VAL A 286 14.17 -23.19 -2.40
N ASP A 287 13.98 -22.84 -3.66
CA ASP A 287 14.38 -21.52 -4.19
C ASP A 287 13.26 -20.50 -3.91
N TRP A 288 13.40 -19.75 -2.81
CA TRP A 288 12.45 -18.70 -2.42
C TRP A 288 12.34 -17.62 -3.46
N ASN A 289 13.45 -17.31 -4.13
CA ASN A 289 13.49 -16.32 -5.19
C ASN A 289 12.60 -16.75 -6.36
N LEU A 290 12.66 -18.04 -6.71
CA LEU A 290 11.80 -18.63 -7.75
C LEU A 290 10.31 -18.59 -7.34
N ILE A 291 9.98 -18.94 -6.10
CA ILE A 291 8.59 -18.89 -5.60
C ILE A 291 8.05 -17.47 -5.70
N LEU A 292 8.80 -16.47 -5.20
CA LEU A 292 8.40 -15.08 -5.25
C LEU A 292 8.35 -14.53 -6.69
N ALA A 293 9.25 -14.97 -7.57
CA ALA A 293 9.23 -14.65 -9.00
C ALA A 293 7.97 -15.19 -9.69
N VAL A 294 7.60 -16.46 -9.41
CA VAL A 294 6.38 -17.07 -9.96
C VAL A 294 5.13 -16.38 -9.43
N LEU A 295 5.06 -16.10 -8.13
CA LEU A 295 3.93 -15.35 -7.55
C LEU A 295 3.81 -13.94 -8.14
N SER A 296 4.93 -13.25 -8.37
CA SER A 296 4.97 -11.95 -9.03
C SER A 296 4.40 -12.02 -10.46
N ALA A 297 4.90 -12.97 -11.28
CA ALA A 297 4.44 -13.17 -12.64
C ALA A 297 2.95 -13.50 -12.71
N PHE A 298 2.49 -14.38 -11.82
CA PHE A 298 1.10 -14.78 -11.72
C PHE A 298 0.19 -13.61 -11.30
N THR A 299 0.63 -12.82 -10.32
CA THR A 299 -0.11 -11.66 -9.82
C THR A 299 -0.29 -10.60 -10.90
N MET A 300 0.79 -10.20 -11.60
CA MET A 300 0.66 -9.19 -12.65
C MET A 300 -0.16 -9.69 -13.86
N THR A 301 -0.04 -10.98 -14.20
CA THR A 301 -0.77 -11.55 -15.35
C THR A 301 -2.26 -11.65 -15.08
N ILE A 302 -2.66 -12.19 -13.93
CA ILE A 302 -4.08 -12.27 -13.53
C ILE A 302 -4.67 -10.86 -13.43
N GLY A 303 -3.98 -9.92 -12.78
CA GLY A 303 -4.45 -8.54 -12.65
C GLY A 303 -4.74 -7.92 -14.02
N ASN A 304 -3.83 -8.03 -14.97
CA ASN A 304 -3.99 -7.43 -16.29
C ASN A 304 -5.05 -8.13 -17.17
N ILE A 305 -5.07 -9.46 -17.19
CA ILE A 305 -6.05 -10.20 -18.01
C ILE A 305 -7.47 -9.94 -17.53
N LEU A 306 -7.70 -9.93 -16.21
CA LEU A 306 -9.02 -9.69 -15.66
C LEU A 306 -9.45 -8.22 -15.76
N ALA A 307 -8.51 -7.26 -15.76
CA ALA A 307 -8.80 -5.84 -15.99
C ALA A 307 -9.43 -5.57 -17.37
N ILE A 308 -9.02 -6.31 -18.42
CA ILE A 308 -9.53 -6.13 -19.80
C ILE A 308 -11.04 -6.29 -19.89
N ARG A 309 -11.62 -7.17 -19.09
CA ARG A 309 -13.05 -7.54 -19.15
C ARG A 309 -13.94 -6.68 -18.25
N GLN A 310 -13.36 -5.72 -17.52
CA GLN A 310 -14.13 -4.90 -16.60
C GLN A 310 -14.73 -3.68 -17.30
N GLU A 311 -15.97 -3.39 -16.96
CA GLU A 311 -16.73 -2.24 -17.45
C GLU A 311 -16.79 -1.12 -16.39
N ASP A 312 -16.66 -1.46 -15.12
CA ASP A 312 -16.65 -0.52 -13.98
C ASP A 312 -15.24 0.02 -13.76
N VAL A 313 -15.08 1.37 -13.68
CA VAL A 313 -13.78 2.03 -13.54
C VAL A 313 -13.10 1.69 -12.21
N LYS A 314 -13.87 1.55 -11.09
CA LYS A 314 -13.31 1.11 -9.80
C LYS A 314 -12.72 -0.31 -9.93
N ARG A 315 -13.40 -1.21 -10.63
CA ARG A 315 -12.91 -2.59 -10.85
C ARG A 315 -11.68 -2.62 -11.76
N VAL A 316 -11.64 -1.81 -12.81
CA VAL A 316 -10.44 -1.69 -13.65
C VAL A 316 -9.24 -1.25 -12.81
N LEU A 317 -9.38 -0.20 -12.00
CA LEU A 317 -8.32 0.29 -11.12
C LEU A 317 -7.98 -0.73 -10.01
N ALA A 318 -8.94 -1.53 -9.55
CA ALA A 318 -8.71 -2.61 -8.60
C ALA A 318 -7.79 -3.69 -9.18
N TYR A 319 -8.11 -4.22 -10.36
CA TYR A 319 -7.27 -5.20 -11.05
C TYR A 319 -5.91 -4.61 -11.49
N SER A 320 -5.89 -3.34 -11.89
CA SER A 320 -4.66 -2.59 -12.09
C SER A 320 -3.78 -2.60 -10.84
N SER A 321 -4.36 -2.35 -9.66
CA SER A 321 -3.63 -2.35 -8.39
C SER A 321 -3.06 -3.73 -8.01
N ILE A 322 -3.71 -4.82 -8.42
CA ILE A 322 -3.19 -6.20 -8.31
C ILE A 322 -1.98 -6.37 -9.25
N SER A 323 -2.09 -5.93 -10.49
CA SER A 323 -0.98 -5.99 -11.44
C SER A 323 0.24 -5.21 -10.92
N HIS A 324 0.06 -3.99 -10.41
CA HIS A 324 1.15 -3.19 -9.82
C HIS A 324 1.78 -3.87 -8.61
N ALA A 325 0.99 -4.55 -7.76
CA ALA A 325 1.55 -5.37 -6.69
C ALA A 325 2.48 -6.46 -7.24
N GLY A 326 2.11 -7.12 -8.33
CA GLY A 326 2.97 -8.07 -9.05
C GLY A 326 4.27 -7.42 -9.54
N PHE A 327 4.22 -6.22 -10.14
CA PHE A 327 5.43 -5.49 -10.55
C PHE A 327 6.35 -5.16 -9.37
N ILE A 328 5.80 -4.70 -8.23
CA ILE A 328 6.60 -4.43 -7.03
C ILE A 328 7.22 -5.73 -6.50
N MET A 329 6.47 -6.84 -6.50
CA MET A 329 6.95 -8.15 -6.05
C MET A 329 8.14 -8.68 -6.85
N MET A 330 8.39 -8.21 -8.09
CA MET A 330 9.55 -8.62 -8.88
C MET A 330 10.87 -8.39 -8.11
N GLY A 331 10.96 -7.31 -7.32
CA GLY A 331 12.15 -7.01 -6.54
C GLY A 331 12.51 -8.09 -5.51
N PHE A 332 11.52 -8.86 -5.03
CA PHE A 332 11.78 -9.99 -4.13
C PHE A 332 12.44 -11.19 -4.82
N ALA A 333 12.35 -11.30 -6.14
CA ALA A 333 13.02 -12.36 -6.88
C ALA A 333 14.55 -12.23 -6.87
N VAL A 334 15.07 -11.03 -6.65
CA VAL A 334 16.53 -10.77 -6.67
C VAL A 334 17.11 -10.63 -5.27
N ILE A 335 16.32 -10.16 -4.30
CA ILE A 335 16.65 -9.91 -2.88
C ILE A 335 18.05 -9.28 -2.73
N SER A 336 18.22 -8.09 -3.31
CA SER A 336 19.39 -7.23 -3.13
C SER A 336 18.97 -5.88 -2.56
N PHE A 337 19.88 -5.17 -1.90
CA PHE A 337 19.61 -3.80 -1.42
C PHE A 337 19.21 -2.86 -2.56
N GLU A 338 19.77 -3.05 -3.73
CA GLU A 338 19.44 -2.28 -4.92
C GLU A 338 18.02 -2.56 -5.40
N ALA A 339 17.63 -3.84 -5.48
CA ALA A 339 16.27 -4.23 -5.83
C ALA A 339 15.23 -3.67 -4.84
N VAL A 340 15.53 -3.66 -3.54
CA VAL A 340 14.67 -3.01 -2.54
C VAL A 340 14.59 -1.51 -2.77
N SER A 341 15.69 -0.84 -3.06
CA SER A 341 15.67 0.59 -3.40
C SER A 341 14.78 0.88 -4.61
N HIS A 342 14.80 0.03 -5.63
CA HIS A 342 13.92 0.12 -6.79
C HIS A 342 12.45 -0.14 -6.44
N MET A 343 12.16 -1.12 -5.55
CA MET A 343 10.82 -1.35 -5.02
C MET A 343 10.29 -0.13 -4.27
N LEU A 344 11.10 0.47 -3.38
CA LEU A 344 10.72 1.66 -2.61
C LEU A 344 10.45 2.85 -3.53
N PHE A 345 11.29 3.07 -4.51
CA PHE A 345 11.06 4.10 -5.52
C PHE A 345 9.73 3.87 -6.25
N TYR A 346 9.46 2.64 -6.68
CA TYR A 346 8.19 2.30 -7.33
C TYR A 346 6.99 2.56 -6.41
N MET A 347 7.08 2.21 -5.14
CA MET A 347 6.00 2.42 -4.16
C MET A 347 5.65 3.90 -3.99
N VAL A 348 6.65 4.78 -3.94
CA VAL A 348 6.41 6.24 -3.89
C VAL A 348 5.68 6.70 -5.14
N ILE A 349 6.17 6.33 -6.33
CA ILE A 349 5.53 6.70 -7.60
C ILE A 349 4.11 6.14 -7.68
N TYR A 350 3.92 4.87 -7.29
CA TYR A 350 2.63 4.19 -7.26
C TYR A 350 1.61 4.95 -6.39
N SER A 351 2.03 5.47 -5.23
CA SER A 351 1.14 6.23 -4.34
C SER A 351 0.57 7.46 -5.04
N PHE A 352 1.41 8.24 -5.71
CA PHE A 352 0.99 9.46 -6.40
C PHE A 352 0.07 9.19 -7.60
N MET A 353 0.47 8.29 -8.51
CA MET A 353 -0.33 8.01 -9.70
C MET A 353 -1.68 7.38 -9.35
N THR A 354 -1.74 6.58 -8.28
CA THR A 354 -2.98 5.95 -7.82
C THR A 354 -3.90 6.95 -7.12
N ILE A 355 -3.36 7.80 -6.23
CA ILE A 355 -4.13 8.89 -5.59
C ILE A 355 -4.67 9.85 -6.65
N GLY A 356 -3.88 10.18 -7.67
CA GLY A 356 -4.32 11.01 -8.78
C GLY A 356 -5.47 10.40 -9.56
N ALA A 357 -5.37 9.13 -9.95
CA ALA A 357 -6.40 8.43 -10.70
C ALA A 357 -7.71 8.26 -9.89
N PHE A 358 -7.61 7.79 -8.64
CA PHE A 358 -8.78 7.69 -7.76
C PHE A 358 -9.34 9.06 -7.37
N GLY A 359 -8.52 10.09 -7.25
CA GLY A 359 -8.97 11.45 -7.00
C GLY A 359 -9.90 11.96 -8.10
N VAL A 360 -9.53 11.73 -9.38
CA VAL A 360 -10.41 12.07 -10.52
C VAL A 360 -11.71 11.27 -10.45
N LEU A 361 -11.62 9.96 -10.18
CA LEU A 361 -12.80 9.10 -10.02
C LEU A 361 -13.71 9.63 -8.91
N ILE A 362 -13.18 9.94 -7.72
CA ILE A 362 -13.93 10.50 -6.59
C ILE A 362 -14.65 11.80 -7.00
N ALA A 363 -13.93 12.75 -7.62
CA ALA A 363 -14.47 14.04 -7.99
C ALA A 363 -15.60 13.93 -9.03
N LEU A 364 -15.47 13.05 -10.02
CA LEU A 364 -16.47 12.86 -11.07
C LEU A 364 -17.64 11.99 -10.60
N GLN A 365 -17.39 10.95 -9.81
CA GLN A 365 -18.44 10.11 -9.27
C GLN A 365 -19.33 10.85 -8.28
N ASP A 366 -18.76 11.72 -7.46
CA ASP A 366 -19.49 12.55 -6.49
C ASP A 366 -20.54 13.44 -7.17
N LYS A 367 -20.19 14.05 -8.30
CA LYS A 367 -21.08 14.98 -9.03
C LYS A 367 -21.99 14.29 -10.04
N TYR A 368 -21.48 13.29 -10.72
CA TYR A 368 -22.19 12.69 -11.84
C TYR A 368 -22.72 11.29 -11.58
N SER A 369 -22.39 10.65 -10.44
CA SER A 369 -22.78 9.28 -10.09
C SER A 369 -22.51 8.28 -11.23
N ILE A 370 -21.36 8.42 -11.89
CA ILE A 370 -20.90 7.60 -13.02
C ILE A 370 -20.04 6.45 -12.50
N LYS A 371 -20.29 5.23 -12.99
CA LYS A 371 -19.59 4.01 -12.58
C LYS A 371 -18.94 3.30 -13.76
N SER A 372 -19.68 3.08 -14.83
CA SER A 372 -19.19 2.34 -16.01
C SER A 372 -18.36 3.21 -16.94
N ILE A 373 -17.44 2.59 -17.69
CA ILE A 373 -16.59 3.28 -18.68
C ILE A 373 -17.45 4.00 -19.73
N GLU A 374 -18.59 3.42 -20.12
CA GLU A 374 -19.52 4.04 -21.09
C GLU A 374 -20.13 5.34 -20.56
N GLU A 375 -20.39 5.44 -19.25
CA GLU A 375 -20.91 6.67 -18.64
C GLU A 375 -19.88 7.81 -18.63
N TRP A 376 -18.59 7.52 -18.88
CA TRP A 376 -17.52 8.51 -19.02
C TRP A 376 -17.40 9.08 -20.43
N ASN A 377 -18.22 8.58 -21.40
CA ASN A 377 -18.18 9.05 -22.79
C ASN A 377 -18.39 10.56 -22.89
N GLY A 378 -17.39 11.26 -23.46
CA GLY A 378 -17.45 12.69 -23.72
C GLY A 378 -17.26 13.61 -22.52
N ILE A 379 -17.00 13.09 -21.30
CA ILE A 379 -16.79 13.91 -20.10
C ILE A 379 -15.57 14.83 -20.23
N GLY A 380 -14.60 14.46 -21.07
CA GLY A 380 -13.40 15.25 -21.36
C GLY A 380 -13.71 16.60 -22.02
N TYR A 381 -14.83 16.73 -22.73
CA TYR A 381 -15.28 18.02 -23.29
C TYR A 381 -15.93 18.93 -22.23
N VAL A 382 -16.44 18.34 -21.15
CA VAL A 382 -17.07 19.07 -20.03
C VAL A 382 -16.03 19.50 -19.01
N HIS A 383 -15.08 18.59 -18.67
CA HIS A 383 -14.03 18.83 -17.69
C HIS A 383 -12.63 18.51 -18.25
N PRO A 384 -12.14 19.27 -19.24
CA PRO A 384 -10.92 18.91 -19.99
C PRO A 384 -9.68 18.81 -19.10
N MET A 385 -9.51 19.71 -18.13
CA MET A 385 -8.34 19.71 -17.24
C MET A 385 -8.29 18.44 -16.36
N ILE A 386 -9.39 18.09 -15.70
CA ILE A 386 -9.44 16.93 -14.80
C ILE A 386 -9.27 15.63 -15.58
N CYS A 387 -9.90 15.53 -16.75
CA CYS A 387 -9.74 14.36 -17.62
C CYS A 387 -8.33 14.26 -18.21
N ALA A 388 -7.67 15.38 -18.53
CA ALA A 388 -6.26 15.37 -18.92
C ALA A 388 -5.35 14.86 -17.80
N LEU A 389 -5.60 15.25 -16.53
CA LEU A 389 -4.89 14.73 -15.36
C LEU A 389 -5.17 13.22 -15.17
N MET A 390 -6.39 12.76 -15.44
CA MET A 390 -6.68 11.30 -15.44
C MET A 390 -5.83 10.58 -16.47
N VAL A 391 -5.80 11.07 -17.72
CA VAL A 391 -4.97 10.48 -18.78
C VAL A 391 -3.50 10.45 -18.39
N LEU A 392 -2.98 11.51 -17.79
CA LEU A 392 -1.60 11.55 -17.30
C LEU A 392 -1.32 10.47 -16.25
N ASN A 393 -2.22 10.28 -15.29
CA ASN A 393 -2.10 9.21 -14.30
C ASN A 393 -2.21 7.81 -14.93
N LEU A 394 -3.11 7.61 -15.88
CA LEU A 394 -3.25 6.35 -16.60
C LEU A 394 -2.01 6.03 -17.46
N LEU A 395 -1.40 7.01 -18.11
CA LEU A 395 -0.11 6.87 -18.82
C LEU A 395 1.01 6.50 -17.86
N SER A 396 1.01 7.08 -16.65
CA SER A 396 1.99 6.74 -15.61
C SER A 396 1.78 5.33 -15.08
N LEU A 397 0.55 4.89 -14.81
CA LEU A 397 0.21 3.53 -14.45
C LEU A 397 0.58 2.54 -15.56
N ALA A 398 0.36 2.88 -16.82
CA ALA A 398 0.79 2.09 -17.96
C ALA A 398 2.33 1.99 -18.05
N GLY A 399 3.05 3.01 -17.56
CA GLY A 399 4.51 3.08 -17.63
C GLY A 399 5.00 3.55 -18.99
N LEU A 400 4.39 4.59 -19.55
CA LEU A 400 4.81 5.20 -20.80
C LEU A 400 5.65 6.47 -20.58
N PRO A 401 6.73 6.71 -21.35
CA PRO A 401 7.40 8.00 -21.35
C PRO A 401 6.44 9.10 -21.84
N PRO A 402 6.48 10.33 -21.31
CA PRO A 402 7.40 10.89 -20.31
C PRO A 402 6.79 10.92 -18.90
N THR A 403 6.55 9.76 -18.29
CA THR A 403 5.97 9.68 -16.94
C THR A 403 6.87 8.92 -15.96
N SER A 404 6.74 9.23 -14.66
CA SER A 404 7.53 8.60 -13.60
C SER A 404 7.27 7.10 -13.45
N GLY A 405 6.08 6.61 -13.83
CA GLY A 405 5.77 5.18 -13.85
C GLY A 405 6.65 4.39 -14.80
N PHE A 406 7.07 5.01 -15.92
CA PHE A 406 8.08 4.41 -16.81
C PHE A 406 9.42 4.23 -16.08
N VAL A 407 9.92 5.25 -15.39
CA VAL A 407 11.18 5.19 -14.64
C VAL A 407 11.12 4.11 -13.57
N ALA A 408 10.01 4.03 -12.83
CA ALA A 408 9.80 3.05 -11.78
C ALA A 408 9.82 1.60 -12.32
N LYS A 409 9.10 1.33 -13.41
CA LYS A 409 9.12 0.02 -14.09
C LYS A 409 10.50 -0.32 -14.64
N PHE A 410 11.17 0.68 -15.24
CA PHE A 410 12.50 0.50 -15.81
C PHE A 410 13.52 0.05 -14.75
N TYR A 411 13.53 0.69 -13.57
CA TYR A 411 14.46 0.32 -12.51
C TYR A 411 14.23 -1.10 -11.98
N ILE A 412 12.97 -1.51 -11.76
CA ILE A 412 12.70 -2.90 -11.35
C ILE A 412 13.11 -3.90 -12.42
N LEU A 413 12.85 -3.61 -13.71
CA LEU A 413 13.29 -4.44 -14.81
C LEU A 413 14.83 -4.53 -14.88
N ALA A 414 15.52 -3.40 -14.66
CA ALA A 414 16.99 -3.38 -14.63
C ALA A 414 17.54 -4.33 -13.56
N SER A 415 17.00 -4.33 -12.34
CA SER A 415 17.42 -5.26 -11.28
C SER A 415 17.30 -6.72 -11.70
N ILE A 416 16.21 -7.09 -12.38
CA ILE A 416 16.00 -8.47 -12.85
C ILE A 416 17.01 -8.84 -13.94
N ILE A 417 17.28 -7.92 -14.87
CA ILE A 417 18.23 -8.17 -15.96
C ILE A 417 19.66 -8.28 -15.44
N GLU A 418 20.03 -7.42 -14.50
CA GLU A 418 21.37 -7.40 -13.86
C GLU A 418 21.64 -8.65 -13.04
N SER A 419 20.60 -9.22 -12.38
CA SER A 419 20.74 -10.47 -11.63
C SER A 419 21.08 -11.68 -12.47
N LYS A 420 20.83 -11.63 -13.78
CA LYS A 420 21.05 -12.71 -14.77
C LYS A 420 20.32 -14.04 -14.49
N THR A 421 19.42 -14.07 -13.51
CA THR A 421 18.76 -15.31 -13.06
C THR A 421 17.35 -15.48 -13.62
N PHE A 422 16.55 -14.41 -13.68
CA PHE A 422 15.12 -14.47 -14.00
C PHE A 422 14.73 -13.67 -15.25
N TYR A 423 15.47 -13.79 -16.37
CA TYR A 423 15.14 -13.10 -17.62
C TYR A 423 13.69 -13.33 -18.11
N TRP A 424 13.16 -14.54 -17.87
CA TRP A 424 11.76 -14.86 -18.21
C TRP A 424 10.78 -13.95 -17.50
N LEU A 425 11.05 -13.55 -16.25
CA LEU A 425 10.20 -12.65 -15.46
C LEU A 425 10.17 -11.24 -16.07
N ALA A 426 11.32 -10.75 -16.57
CA ALA A 426 11.39 -9.48 -17.28
C ALA A 426 10.54 -9.51 -18.58
N ILE A 427 10.59 -10.62 -19.34
CA ILE A 427 9.76 -10.80 -20.54
C ILE A 427 8.28 -10.78 -20.17
N VAL A 428 7.87 -11.51 -19.12
CA VAL A 428 6.48 -11.52 -18.62
C VAL A 428 6.05 -10.11 -18.22
N ALA A 429 6.90 -9.34 -17.56
CA ALA A 429 6.60 -7.97 -17.14
C ALA A 429 6.40 -7.01 -18.32
N ILE A 430 7.23 -7.13 -19.36
CA ILE A 430 7.08 -6.33 -20.59
C ILE A 430 5.75 -6.66 -21.28
N ILE A 431 5.43 -7.93 -21.46
CA ILE A 431 4.15 -8.36 -22.05
C ILE A 431 2.97 -7.80 -21.23
N ASN A 432 3.03 -7.90 -19.91
CA ASN A 432 2.01 -7.37 -19.01
C ASN A 432 1.88 -5.84 -19.08
N THR A 433 2.97 -5.13 -19.33
CA THR A 433 2.94 -3.67 -19.56
C THR A 433 2.17 -3.33 -20.83
N VAL A 434 2.36 -4.11 -21.90
CA VAL A 434 1.60 -3.93 -23.16
C VAL A 434 0.12 -4.25 -22.98
N ILE A 435 -0.21 -5.32 -22.25
CA ILE A 435 -1.61 -5.66 -21.93
C ILE A 435 -2.28 -4.52 -21.15
N ALA A 436 -1.58 -3.93 -20.19
CA ALA A 436 -2.11 -2.85 -19.37
C ALA A 436 -2.50 -1.61 -20.19
N LEU A 437 -1.79 -1.31 -21.27
CA LEU A 437 -2.13 -0.20 -22.17
C LEU A 437 -3.56 -0.26 -22.68
N TYR A 438 -4.06 -1.44 -22.99
CA TYR A 438 -5.37 -1.62 -23.59
C TYR A 438 -6.49 -1.05 -22.71
N TYR A 439 -6.57 -1.46 -21.43
CA TYR A 439 -7.67 -1.04 -20.58
C TYR A 439 -7.52 0.40 -20.09
N TYR A 440 -6.29 0.90 -19.92
CA TYR A 440 -6.08 2.32 -19.61
C TYR A 440 -6.43 3.21 -20.80
N PHE A 441 -6.06 2.79 -22.00
CA PHE A 441 -6.43 3.52 -23.21
C PHE A 441 -7.95 3.51 -23.44
N ASN A 442 -8.64 2.44 -23.08
CA ASN A 442 -10.10 2.37 -23.19
C ASN A 442 -10.81 3.44 -22.34
N ILE A 443 -10.35 3.67 -21.10
CA ILE A 443 -10.86 4.76 -20.25
C ILE A 443 -10.54 6.13 -20.90
N ALA A 444 -9.31 6.34 -21.36
CA ALA A 444 -8.91 7.59 -21.99
C ALA A 444 -9.71 7.86 -23.29
N LYS A 445 -9.96 6.82 -24.08
CA LYS A 445 -10.77 6.85 -25.29
C LYS A 445 -12.19 7.30 -24.98
N SER A 446 -12.86 6.70 -23.99
CA SER A 446 -14.24 7.07 -23.64
C SER A 446 -14.34 8.55 -23.25
N MET A 447 -13.35 9.08 -22.50
CA MET A 447 -13.38 10.47 -22.07
C MET A 447 -13.26 11.50 -23.22
N PHE A 448 -12.45 11.22 -24.26
CA PHE A 448 -12.08 12.24 -25.28
C PHE A 448 -12.47 11.89 -26.72
N LEU A 449 -12.67 10.63 -27.06
CA LEU A 449 -12.98 10.22 -28.44
C LEU A 449 -14.46 9.88 -28.66
N GLU A 450 -15.21 9.67 -27.59
CA GLU A 450 -16.66 9.52 -27.64
C GLU A 450 -17.33 10.86 -27.30
N THR A 451 -18.51 11.15 -27.87
CA THR A 451 -19.12 12.51 -27.78
C THR A 451 -20.45 12.56 -27.03
N ASP A 452 -20.91 11.44 -26.47
CA ASP A 452 -22.29 11.32 -25.98
C ASP A 452 -22.48 11.64 -24.49
N PHE A 453 -21.79 12.66 -23.94
CA PHE A 453 -22.03 13.02 -22.54
C PHE A 453 -23.40 13.70 -22.38
N LYS A 454 -24.32 13.01 -21.68
CA LYS A 454 -25.74 13.40 -21.58
C LYS A 454 -26.07 14.27 -20.36
N LYS A 455 -25.12 14.46 -19.42
CA LYS A 455 -25.37 15.18 -18.18
C LYS A 455 -24.99 16.66 -18.31
N LYS A 456 -25.68 17.53 -17.54
CA LYS A 456 -25.37 18.97 -17.53
C LYS A 456 -24.05 19.22 -16.79
N TYR A 457 -23.38 20.30 -17.19
CA TYR A 457 -22.17 20.76 -16.50
C TYR A 457 -22.46 21.09 -15.03
N GLU A 458 -21.66 20.52 -14.13
CA GLU A 458 -21.62 20.85 -12.70
C GLU A 458 -20.20 21.23 -12.31
N SER A 459 -20.04 22.28 -11.51
CA SER A 459 -18.72 22.70 -11.03
C SER A 459 -18.17 21.70 -10.02
N LEU A 460 -16.91 21.30 -10.20
CA LEU A 460 -16.21 20.43 -9.26
C LEU A 460 -15.71 21.25 -8.05
N ASP A 461 -15.63 20.59 -6.90
CA ASP A 461 -15.09 21.19 -5.69
C ASP A 461 -13.58 21.48 -5.84
N LYS A 462 -13.15 22.65 -5.34
CA LYS A 462 -11.76 23.11 -5.55
C LYS A 462 -10.71 22.24 -4.85
N ILE A 463 -11.01 21.75 -3.63
CA ILE A 463 -10.04 20.98 -2.83
C ILE A 463 -9.62 19.68 -3.56
N PRO A 464 -10.54 18.80 -4.00
CA PRO A 464 -10.18 17.64 -4.80
C PRO A 464 -9.38 18.00 -6.06
N VAL A 465 -9.76 19.06 -6.78
CA VAL A 465 -9.05 19.49 -8.00
C VAL A 465 -7.59 19.85 -7.71
N TYR A 466 -7.30 20.59 -6.63
CA TYR A 466 -5.92 20.90 -6.24
C TYR A 466 -5.11 19.66 -5.90
N ILE A 467 -5.71 18.71 -5.16
CA ILE A 467 -5.03 17.49 -4.75
C ILE A 467 -4.72 16.59 -5.94
N ILE A 468 -5.70 16.43 -6.84
CA ILE A 468 -5.51 15.69 -8.09
C ILE A 468 -4.37 16.32 -8.89
N SER A 469 -4.34 17.65 -8.99
CA SER A 469 -3.28 18.37 -9.71
C SER A 469 -1.90 18.13 -9.10
N ILE A 470 -1.78 18.21 -7.76
CA ILE A 470 -0.53 17.92 -7.05
C ILE A 470 -0.07 16.47 -7.30
N ALA A 471 -0.98 15.51 -7.11
CA ALA A 471 -0.66 14.10 -7.29
C ALA A 471 -0.27 13.76 -8.74
N SER A 472 -0.95 14.36 -9.73
CA SER A 472 -0.69 14.09 -11.15
C SER A 472 0.59 14.74 -11.67
N ILE A 473 0.89 15.99 -11.25
CA ILE A 473 2.09 16.72 -11.68
C ILE A 473 3.37 16.00 -11.22
N GLN A 474 3.36 15.34 -10.06
CA GLN A 474 4.49 14.52 -9.61
C GLN A 474 4.85 13.41 -10.60
N GLY A 475 3.87 12.91 -11.37
CA GLY A 475 4.11 11.97 -12.46
C GLY A 475 5.09 12.48 -13.52
N ILE A 476 5.12 13.79 -13.77
CA ILE A 476 6.06 14.44 -14.70
C ILE A 476 7.35 14.85 -13.97
N ILE A 477 7.23 15.43 -12.78
CA ILE A 477 8.39 15.92 -12.02
C ILE A 477 9.38 14.77 -11.77
N PHE A 478 8.94 13.64 -11.26
CA PHE A 478 9.82 12.49 -10.99
C PHE A 478 10.29 11.75 -12.24
N TYR A 479 9.78 12.07 -13.42
CA TYR A 479 10.39 11.60 -14.66
C TYR A 479 11.70 12.35 -14.96
N PHE A 480 11.71 13.68 -14.81
CA PHE A 480 12.89 14.51 -15.09
C PHE A 480 13.84 14.61 -13.89
N TYR A 481 13.30 14.58 -12.65
CA TYR A 481 14.04 14.78 -11.41
C TYR A 481 13.91 13.57 -10.47
N TRP A 482 14.14 12.36 -10.99
CA TRP A 482 14.06 11.12 -10.22
C TRP A 482 15.24 10.95 -9.25
N ALA A 483 16.44 11.44 -9.59
CA ALA A 483 17.68 11.20 -8.88
C ALA A 483 17.67 11.66 -7.40
N PRO A 484 17.13 12.84 -7.02
CA PRO A 484 17.06 13.23 -5.61
C PRO A 484 16.28 12.26 -4.74
N LEU A 485 15.11 11.80 -5.23
CA LEU A 485 14.30 10.81 -4.51
C LEU A 485 15.04 9.47 -4.39
N TYR A 486 15.65 9.01 -5.47
CA TYR A 486 16.41 7.77 -5.49
C TYR A 486 17.61 7.80 -4.54
N ASN A 487 18.35 8.92 -4.49
CA ASN A 487 19.46 9.11 -3.56
C ASN A 487 19.02 9.09 -2.09
N VAL A 488 17.85 9.65 -1.78
CA VAL A 488 17.29 9.56 -0.42
C VAL A 488 16.99 8.10 -0.08
N ILE A 489 16.40 7.34 -1.00
CA ILE A 489 16.08 5.92 -0.80
C ILE A 489 17.35 5.09 -0.61
N GLN A 490 18.39 5.32 -1.39
CA GLN A 490 19.66 4.59 -1.22
C GLN A 490 20.29 4.79 0.15
N ARG A 491 20.14 5.98 0.74
CA ARG A 491 20.63 6.26 2.10
C ARG A 491 19.91 5.48 3.21
N LEU A 492 18.76 4.85 2.93
CA LEU A 492 18.08 4.00 3.91
C LEU A 492 18.85 2.70 4.20
N PHE A 493 19.77 2.33 3.32
CA PHE A 493 20.55 1.08 3.40
C PHE A 493 22.07 1.32 3.52
N SER A 494 22.51 2.57 3.47
CA SER A 494 23.91 2.96 3.73
C SER A 494 24.11 3.25 5.22
#